data_46a7571f3a3bd9fd73a52f73fa152dc6
#
_entry.id   46a7571f3a3bd9fd73a52f73fa152dc6
#
_cell.length_a   1.000
_cell.length_b   1.000
_cell.length_c   1.000
_cell.angle_alpha   90.00
_cell.angle_beta   90.00
_cell.angle_gamma   90.00
#
_symmetry.space_group_name_H-M   'P 1'
#
loop_
_entity.id
_entity.type
_entity.pdbx_description
1 polymer ?
#
loop_
_entity_poly.entity_id
_entity_poly.type
_entity_poly.pdbx_seq_one_letter_code
_entity_poly.pdbx_strand_id
1 'polypeptide(L)'
;MNLRTLAAVLLSVASFTLLYGQDYFESSKPGWLEIARSTTPVLHEEILRPVAAVRAVQDPSAFQGWRYESLGTPDFHAKNFKEVGEITLDFGRHITGYFSFHTKVLNNSQDAPVKLKFMFGELPAEMNTPLDPWKGTLSRGWMQDEIVTLTDMDEWVTLPRRMSFRYLRIELLGSSAGFDFAIDDLFFKAVSSAGENQVPLLETCPEEIREIARVSEATLKECMQTVFEDGPKRDHRLWSGDLYLQSLANRYSFRNFELVKHCLYMFAAFAGENGVLWSNVYDFPKWGPQYGSYCLTYCLIWNSTLLEYLKDTGDYQTATDLWKVAKRQIEDAMTYMRPDNIFDINARPVWLFFDHRAGLDVNAMMQAAMIFALKDTYELATMIGCADEVKEYPALVKAMTKAARKAYYDKDKEIVVSGPGAQVSILSQTWMIKAGVLSPKEGRKAIVNALADPETLMPSGPYATHYLIDAMMICGMHEQAREYLVDYWGGMVRKGADTFWECYDPDDDMLTPYSFFPLNSACHAWSCTPTYFIGKYPEVFQK
;
A
#
# COMPACT_ATOMS: atom_id res chain seq x y z
N MET A 1 32.76 15.19 -47.66
CA MET A 1 31.73 15.81 -46.79
C MET A 1 32.14 17.26 -46.59
N ASN A 2 31.33 18.23 -47.05
CA ASN A 2 31.72 19.63 -47.15
C ASN A 2 31.69 20.28 -45.76
N LEU A 3 32.61 21.19 -45.40
CA LEU A 3 32.70 21.88 -44.12
C LEU A 3 31.34 22.52 -43.66
N ARG A 4 30.50 22.90 -44.64
CA ARG A 4 29.13 23.41 -44.36
C ARG A 4 28.17 22.33 -43.83
N THR A 5 28.34 21.09 -44.23
CA THR A 5 27.54 19.94 -43.75
C THR A 5 27.99 19.52 -42.35
N LEU A 6 29.29 19.64 -42.06
CA LEU A 6 29.82 19.37 -40.72
C LEU A 6 29.37 20.43 -39.69
N ALA A 7 29.35 21.72 -40.11
CA ALA A 7 28.85 22.80 -39.25
C ALA A 7 27.35 22.72 -38.98
N ALA A 8 26.54 22.27 -39.97
CA ALA A 8 25.11 22.07 -39.79
C ALA A 8 24.78 20.88 -38.85
N VAL A 9 25.58 19.79 -38.95
CA VAL A 9 25.44 18.63 -38.04
C VAL A 9 25.89 18.98 -36.62
N LEU A 10 26.98 19.75 -36.45
CA LEU A 10 27.45 20.23 -35.15
C LEU A 10 26.49 21.24 -34.53
N LEU A 11 25.85 22.11 -35.32
CA LEU A 11 24.79 23.03 -34.84
C LEU A 11 23.50 22.29 -34.50
N SER A 12 23.12 21.23 -35.23
CA SER A 12 21.96 20.41 -34.90
C SER A 12 22.18 19.56 -33.63
N VAL A 13 23.38 19.03 -33.42
CA VAL A 13 23.76 18.29 -32.21
C VAL A 13 23.86 19.26 -31.00
N ALA A 14 24.40 20.48 -31.19
CA ALA A 14 24.43 21.49 -30.13
C ALA A 14 23.03 22.03 -29.81
N SER A 15 22.09 22.07 -30.76
CA SER A 15 20.71 22.47 -30.54
C SER A 15 19.89 21.35 -29.89
N PHE A 16 20.25 20.08 -30.02
CA PHE A 16 19.61 18.96 -29.33
C PHE A 16 20.07 18.81 -27.86
N THR A 17 21.29 19.27 -27.53
CA THR A 17 21.79 19.30 -26.15
C THR A 17 21.29 20.50 -25.33
N LEU A 18 20.68 21.49 -25.96
CA LEU A 18 20.09 22.67 -25.30
C LEU A 18 18.58 22.55 -25.00
N LEU A 19 17.97 21.38 -25.22
CA LEU A 19 16.55 21.11 -24.96
C LEU A 19 16.30 20.14 -23.79
N TYR A 20 17.31 19.74 -23.04
CA TYR A 20 17.11 19.21 -21.70
C TYR A 20 16.92 20.38 -20.76
N GLY A 21 15.67 20.68 -20.40
CA GLY A 21 15.36 21.70 -19.40
C GLY A 21 16.10 21.37 -18.10
N GLN A 22 16.61 22.39 -17.43
CA GLN A 22 17.20 22.26 -16.11
C GLN A 22 16.19 21.57 -15.18
N ASP A 23 16.65 20.57 -14.39
CA ASP A 23 15.81 19.89 -13.41
C ASP A 23 15.18 20.93 -12.47
N TYR A 24 13.85 20.86 -12.32
CA TYR A 24 13.06 21.87 -11.59
C TYR A 24 13.55 22.06 -10.15
N PHE A 25 14.03 21.00 -9.50
CA PHE A 25 14.53 21.00 -8.13
C PHE A 25 16.03 20.67 -8.01
N GLU A 26 16.81 20.80 -9.07
CA GLU A 26 18.23 20.42 -9.13
C GLU A 26 19.04 20.87 -7.90
N SER A 27 18.87 22.13 -7.48
CA SER A 27 19.60 22.70 -6.35
C SER A 27 19.14 22.19 -4.98
N SER A 28 17.94 21.60 -4.88
CA SER A 28 17.33 21.18 -3.60
C SER A 28 17.44 19.68 -3.36
N LYS A 29 17.36 18.89 -4.42
CA LYS A 29 17.39 17.42 -4.33
C LYS A 29 18.56 16.85 -3.52
N PRO A 30 19.81 17.34 -3.65
CA PRO A 30 20.91 16.84 -2.84
C PRO A 30 20.69 17.00 -1.33
N GLY A 31 20.18 18.17 -0.90
CA GLY A 31 19.86 18.43 0.51
C GLY A 31 18.71 17.54 1.01
N TRP A 32 17.65 17.38 0.22
CA TRP A 32 16.54 16.49 0.57
C TRP A 32 16.98 15.02 0.67
N LEU A 33 17.87 14.59 -0.22
CA LEU A 33 18.42 13.24 -0.16
C LEU A 33 19.28 13.03 1.10
N GLU A 34 20.02 14.05 1.53
CA GLU A 34 20.80 13.99 2.77
C GLU A 34 19.89 13.91 4.00
N ILE A 35 18.79 14.70 4.04
CA ILE A 35 17.79 14.61 5.11
C ILE A 35 17.15 13.22 5.11
N ALA A 36 16.72 12.72 3.96
CA ALA A 36 16.16 11.37 3.88
C ALA A 36 17.14 10.31 4.42
N ARG A 37 18.43 10.38 4.06
CA ARG A 37 19.45 9.45 4.57
C ARG A 37 19.65 9.55 6.08
N SER A 38 19.62 10.77 6.62
CA SER A 38 19.82 11.00 8.07
C SER A 38 18.63 10.57 8.92
N THR A 39 17.44 10.45 8.30
CA THR A 39 16.18 10.01 8.94
C THR A 39 15.81 8.57 8.60
N THR A 40 16.72 7.80 7.96
CA THR A 40 16.50 6.36 7.73
C THR A 40 16.26 5.65 9.07
N PRO A 41 15.14 4.93 9.25
CA PRO A 41 14.80 4.33 10.53
C PRO A 41 15.72 3.15 10.86
N VAL A 42 15.85 2.89 12.15
CA VAL A 42 16.46 1.66 12.65
C VAL A 42 15.39 0.57 12.70
N LEU A 43 15.70 -0.60 12.16
CA LEU A 43 14.81 -1.75 12.24
C LEU A 43 15.02 -2.48 13.58
N HIS A 44 13.92 -2.76 14.28
CA HIS A 44 13.89 -3.66 15.42
C HIS A 44 13.87 -5.09 14.91
N GLU A 45 14.57 -5.98 15.60
CA GLU A 45 14.70 -7.38 15.24
C GLU A 45 14.04 -8.28 16.29
N GLU A 46 13.33 -9.31 15.85
CA GLU A 46 12.72 -10.34 16.70
C GLU A 46 13.02 -11.73 16.11
N ILE A 47 13.50 -12.66 16.95
CA ILE A 47 13.77 -14.04 16.53
C ILE A 47 12.55 -14.90 16.79
N LEU A 48 12.03 -15.50 15.72
CA LEU A 48 10.83 -16.32 15.74
C LEU A 48 11.12 -17.73 15.24
N ARG A 49 10.39 -18.70 15.80
CA ARG A 49 10.39 -20.10 15.37
C ARG A 49 8.96 -20.54 15.05
N PRO A 50 8.76 -21.55 14.19
CA PRO A 50 7.42 -22.03 13.88
C PRO A 50 6.75 -22.58 15.15
N VAL A 51 5.46 -22.27 15.29
CA VAL A 51 4.65 -22.70 16.44
C VAL A 51 3.98 -24.06 16.18
N ALA A 52 3.79 -24.44 14.91
CA ALA A 52 3.18 -25.71 14.55
C ALA A 52 3.71 -26.23 13.21
N ALA A 53 3.73 -27.57 13.06
CA ALA A 53 3.66 -28.23 11.77
C ALA A 53 2.19 -28.30 11.35
N VAL A 54 1.91 -28.13 10.06
CA VAL A 54 0.53 -28.07 9.54
C VAL A 54 0.35 -28.92 8.30
N ARG A 55 -0.89 -29.36 8.07
CA ARG A 55 -1.31 -30.09 6.87
C ARG A 55 -2.39 -29.31 6.13
N ALA A 56 -2.23 -29.19 4.82
CA ALA A 56 -3.23 -28.58 3.96
C ALA A 56 -4.48 -29.47 3.83
N VAL A 57 -5.64 -28.84 3.92
CA VAL A 57 -6.95 -29.48 3.74
C VAL A 57 -7.78 -28.62 2.79
N GLN A 58 -8.32 -29.27 1.75
CA GLN A 58 -9.33 -28.65 0.91
C GLN A 58 -10.63 -28.53 1.71
N ASP A 59 -11.15 -27.32 1.78
CA ASP A 59 -12.39 -27.01 2.49
C ASP A 59 -13.14 -25.90 1.72
N PRO A 60 -14.22 -26.26 1.00
CA PRO A 60 -14.98 -25.27 0.21
C PRO A 60 -15.60 -24.14 1.05
N SER A 61 -15.68 -24.30 2.37
CA SER A 61 -16.17 -23.25 3.29
C SER A 61 -15.07 -22.30 3.77
N ALA A 62 -13.81 -22.66 3.56
CA ALA A 62 -12.68 -21.81 3.92
C ALA A 62 -12.37 -20.78 2.82
N PHE A 63 -11.75 -19.68 3.20
CA PHE A 63 -11.31 -18.65 2.26
C PHE A 63 -10.45 -19.26 1.14
N GLN A 64 -10.79 -19.00 -0.10
CA GLN A 64 -10.14 -19.56 -1.30
C GLN A 64 -10.09 -21.11 -1.33
N GLY A 65 -10.94 -21.79 -0.56
CA GLY A 65 -11.09 -23.25 -0.59
C GLY A 65 -10.00 -24.06 0.12
N TRP A 66 -9.14 -23.43 0.92
CA TRP A 66 -8.05 -24.10 1.64
C TRP A 66 -7.94 -23.64 3.09
N ARG A 67 -7.64 -24.59 3.98
CA ARG A 67 -7.24 -24.31 5.36
C ARG A 67 -6.08 -25.20 5.79
N TYR A 68 -5.44 -24.87 6.90
CA TYR A 68 -4.46 -25.71 7.55
C TYR A 68 -5.01 -26.36 8.82
N GLU A 69 -4.65 -27.64 9.02
CA GLU A 69 -4.84 -28.35 10.29
C GLU A 69 -3.51 -28.46 11.00
N SER A 70 -3.47 -28.10 12.29
CA SER A 70 -2.29 -28.24 13.11
C SER A 70 -1.99 -29.73 13.37
N LEU A 71 -0.73 -30.10 13.19
CA LEU A 71 -0.16 -31.40 13.57
C LEU A 71 0.57 -31.34 14.91
N GLY A 72 0.51 -30.19 15.61
CA GLY A 72 1.22 -29.96 16.85
C GLY A 72 2.61 -29.35 16.65
N THR A 73 3.41 -29.34 17.70
CA THR A 73 4.78 -28.80 17.69
C THR A 73 5.64 -29.48 16.62
N PRO A 74 6.41 -28.72 15.83
CA PRO A 74 7.25 -29.32 14.80
C PRO A 74 8.26 -30.33 15.41
N ASP A 75 8.25 -31.54 14.88
CA ASP A 75 9.11 -32.64 15.33
C ASP A 75 9.91 -33.22 14.14
N PHE A 76 10.90 -32.46 13.65
CA PHE A 76 11.75 -32.86 12.53
C PHE A 76 13.24 -32.63 12.79
N HIS A 77 13.61 -31.86 13.81
CA HIS A 77 14.96 -31.38 14.06
C HIS A 77 16.04 -32.45 14.20
N ALA A 78 15.68 -33.63 14.71
CA ALA A 78 16.63 -34.74 14.85
C ALA A 78 16.36 -35.88 13.87
N LYS A 79 15.39 -35.72 12.95
CA LYS A 79 14.98 -36.74 11.99
C LYS A 79 15.76 -36.66 10.70
N ASN A 80 16.03 -37.79 10.10
CA ASN A 80 16.54 -37.89 8.75
C ASN A 80 15.56 -37.18 7.78
N PHE A 81 15.97 -36.04 7.21
CA PHE A 81 15.08 -35.27 6.35
C PHE A 81 14.71 -35.98 5.05
N LYS A 82 15.46 -37.02 4.64
CA LYS A 82 15.09 -37.91 3.53
C LYS A 82 13.82 -38.74 3.82
N GLU A 83 13.55 -39.04 5.11
CA GLU A 83 12.33 -39.72 5.54
C GLU A 83 11.17 -38.72 5.72
N VAL A 84 11.46 -37.49 6.11
CA VAL A 84 10.49 -36.41 6.20
C VAL A 84 10.01 -35.97 4.80
N GLY A 85 10.93 -35.76 3.89
CA GLY A 85 10.73 -35.37 2.49
C GLY A 85 10.17 -33.98 2.29
N GLU A 86 9.06 -33.66 2.95
CA GLU A 86 8.40 -32.35 2.93
C GLU A 86 7.80 -32.03 4.31
N ILE A 87 7.84 -30.77 4.70
CA ILE A 87 7.13 -30.26 5.88
C ILE A 87 6.60 -28.86 5.62
N THR A 88 5.39 -28.57 6.13
CA THR A 88 4.83 -27.20 6.16
C THR A 88 4.71 -26.72 7.59
N LEU A 89 5.22 -25.53 7.85
CA LEU A 89 5.34 -24.90 9.16
C LEU A 89 4.48 -23.63 9.22
N ASP A 90 3.79 -23.42 10.35
CA ASP A 90 3.07 -22.17 10.68
C ASP A 90 3.87 -21.39 11.71
N PHE A 91 4.14 -20.13 11.46
CA PHE A 91 4.80 -19.20 12.40
C PHE A 91 3.81 -18.50 13.34
N GLY A 92 2.51 -18.83 13.23
CA GLY A 92 1.44 -18.36 14.12
C GLY A 92 0.92 -16.97 13.78
N ARG A 93 1.65 -16.21 12.98
CA ARG A 93 1.27 -14.89 12.49
C ARG A 93 2.04 -14.55 11.22
N HIS A 94 1.55 -13.56 10.48
CA HIS A 94 2.30 -12.94 9.39
C HIS A 94 3.55 -12.24 9.91
N ILE A 95 4.69 -12.38 9.22
CA ILE A 95 6.01 -11.86 9.60
C ILE A 95 6.82 -11.45 8.38
N THR A 96 7.67 -10.42 8.52
CA THR A 96 8.54 -9.89 7.46
C THR A 96 9.98 -9.85 7.94
N GLY A 97 10.92 -10.42 7.18
CA GLY A 97 12.34 -10.45 7.56
C GLY A 97 13.17 -11.50 6.82
N TYR A 98 14.10 -12.14 7.50
CA TYR A 98 15.08 -13.03 6.90
C TYR A 98 15.04 -14.41 7.54
N PHE A 99 15.03 -15.44 6.69
CA PHE A 99 14.99 -16.84 7.10
C PHE A 99 16.38 -17.43 7.17
N SER A 100 16.66 -18.15 8.26
CA SER A 100 17.90 -18.89 8.48
C SER A 100 17.63 -20.32 8.93
N PHE A 101 18.45 -21.24 8.47
CA PHE A 101 18.37 -22.65 8.85
C PHE A 101 19.76 -23.27 8.95
N HIS A 102 19.86 -24.33 9.74
CA HIS A 102 21.07 -25.13 9.90
C HIS A 102 20.77 -26.57 9.52
N THR A 103 21.72 -27.21 8.86
CA THR A 103 21.64 -28.62 8.50
C THR A 103 22.77 -29.39 9.13
N LYS A 104 22.54 -30.67 9.45
CA LYS A 104 23.50 -31.54 10.12
C LYS A 104 23.55 -32.90 9.45
N VAL A 105 24.77 -33.39 9.22
CA VAL A 105 24.98 -34.76 8.79
C VAL A 105 24.76 -35.72 9.98
N LEU A 106 23.95 -36.74 9.76
CA LEU A 106 23.59 -37.73 10.80
C LEU A 106 24.50 -38.97 10.79
N ASN A 107 24.93 -39.38 9.60
CA ASN A 107 25.81 -40.54 9.42
C ASN A 107 26.64 -40.37 8.15
N ASN A 108 27.77 -41.07 8.09
CA ASN A 108 28.74 -41.00 7.00
C ASN A 108 29.21 -39.55 6.70
N SER A 109 29.91 -39.38 5.59
CA SER A 109 30.31 -38.06 5.10
C SER A 109 29.45 -37.65 3.93
N GLN A 110 29.18 -36.36 3.79
CA GLN A 110 28.53 -35.81 2.63
C GLN A 110 29.32 -36.11 1.35
N ASP A 111 28.73 -36.81 0.40
CA ASP A 111 29.35 -37.22 -0.87
C ASP A 111 28.76 -36.49 -2.10
N ALA A 112 27.66 -35.75 -1.90
CA ALA A 112 27.02 -34.95 -2.95
C ALA A 112 26.22 -33.76 -2.36
N PRO A 113 25.89 -32.75 -3.16
CA PRO A 113 25.06 -31.64 -2.72
C PRO A 113 23.62 -32.09 -2.35
N VAL A 114 23.03 -31.40 -1.37
CA VAL A 114 21.60 -31.48 -1.05
C VAL A 114 20.87 -30.31 -1.70
N LYS A 115 19.73 -30.56 -2.31
CA LYS A 115 18.88 -29.53 -2.92
C LYS A 115 17.54 -29.45 -2.19
N LEU A 116 17.28 -28.28 -1.60
CA LEU A 116 16.04 -27.96 -0.88
C LEU A 116 15.27 -26.87 -1.63
N LYS A 117 13.94 -26.96 -1.58
CA LYS A 117 13.04 -25.87 -2.00
C LYS A 117 12.34 -25.33 -0.77
N PHE A 118 12.33 -24.02 -0.64
CA PHE A 118 11.60 -23.26 0.36
C PHE A 118 10.50 -22.47 -0.36
N MET A 119 9.27 -22.61 0.11
CA MET A 119 8.14 -21.84 -0.38
C MET A 119 7.52 -21.10 0.79
N PHE A 120 7.46 -19.77 0.70
CA PHE A 120 6.89 -18.89 1.70
C PHE A 120 5.58 -18.33 1.16
N GLY A 121 4.53 -18.35 1.97
CA GLY A 121 3.24 -17.81 1.58
C GLY A 121 2.45 -17.25 2.75
N GLU A 122 1.57 -16.32 2.43
CA GLU A 122 0.76 -15.60 3.41
C GLU A 122 -0.52 -16.37 3.77
N LEU A 123 -1.08 -17.09 2.81
CA LEU A 123 -2.37 -17.79 2.93
C LEU A 123 -2.26 -19.29 2.55
N PRO A 124 -3.11 -20.15 3.14
CA PRO A 124 -3.14 -21.58 2.78
C PRO A 124 -3.36 -21.83 1.29
N ALA A 125 -4.24 -21.07 0.64
CA ALA A 125 -4.53 -21.23 -0.79
C ALA A 125 -3.34 -20.87 -1.68
N GLU A 126 -2.57 -19.82 -1.34
CA GLU A 126 -1.34 -19.45 -2.03
C GLU A 126 -0.35 -20.61 -2.04
N MET A 127 -0.14 -21.23 -0.87
CA MET A 127 0.78 -22.35 -0.68
C MET A 127 0.39 -23.62 -1.44
N ASN A 128 -0.89 -23.78 -1.77
CA ASN A 128 -1.43 -24.98 -2.40
C ASN A 128 -1.90 -24.77 -3.84
N THR A 129 -1.62 -23.60 -4.41
CA THR A 129 -1.89 -23.28 -5.81
C THR A 129 -0.61 -23.45 -6.63
N PRO A 130 -0.61 -24.28 -7.71
CA PRO A 130 0.54 -24.40 -8.58
C PRO A 130 0.92 -23.05 -9.20
N LEU A 131 2.18 -22.65 -9.03
CA LEU A 131 2.68 -21.37 -9.56
C LEU A 131 2.99 -21.45 -11.06
N ASP A 132 3.24 -22.63 -11.59
CA ASP A 132 3.58 -22.86 -12.99
C ASP A 132 2.56 -23.82 -13.64
N PRO A 133 2.18 -23.62 -14.93
CA PRO A 133 2.59 -22.54 -15.81
C PRO A 133 2.09 -21.17 -15.32
N TRP A 134 2.95 -20.15 -15.41
CA TRP A 134 2.65 -18.80 -14.90
C TRP A 134 1.43 -18.18 -15.58
N LYS A 135 0.51 -17.63 -14.80
CA LYS A 135 -0.75 -17.01 -15.25
C LYS A 135 -0.90 -15.55 -14.86
N GLY A 136 -0.01 -15.04 -14.01
CA GLY A 136 -0.10 -13.69 -13.47
C GLY A 136 0.30 -12.60 -14.48
N THR A 137 -0.28 -11.43 -14.33
CA THR A 137 0.06 -10.24 -15.14
C THR A 137 1.35 -9.54 -14.70
N LEU A 138 1.83 -9.83 -13.49
CA LEU A 138 3.08 -9.31 -12.94
C LEU A 138 4.19 -10.37 -13.01
N SER A 139 5.42 -9.98 -12.67
CA SER A 139 6.56 -10.89 -12.69
C SER A 139 6.39 -12.10 -11.78
N ARG A 140 6.72 -13.30 -12.30
CA ARG A 140 6.82 -14.55 -11.52
C ARG A 140 7.82 -14.44 -10.36
N GLY A 141 8.84 -13.57 -10.49
CA GLY A 141 9.85 -13.33 -9.48
C GLY A 141 9.34 -12.72 -8.17
N TRP A 142 8.07 -12.24 -8.13
CA TRP A 142 7.44 -11.81 -6.88
C TRP A 142 7.07 -12.97 -5.95
N MET A 143 6.85 -14.15 -6.51
CA MET A 143 6.55 -15.32 -5.67
C MET A 143 7.79 -15.73 -4.86
N GLN A 144 7.56 -16.11 -3.63
CA GLN A 144 8.61 -16.36 -2.65
C GLN A 144 8.92 -17.86 -2.57
N ASP A 145 9.43 -18.44 -3.67
CA ASP A 145 9.92 -19.81 -3.71
C ASP A 145 11.41 -19.84 -4.11
N GLU A 146 12.23 -20.35 -3.21
CA GLU A 146 13.69 -20.37 -3.33
C GLU A 146 14.22 -21.80 -3.41
N ILE A 147 15.17 -22.06 -4.30
CA ILE A 147 15.87 -23.33 -4.40
C ILE A 147 17.32 -23.13 -3.95
N VAL A 148 17.71 -23.84 -2.88
CA VAL A 148 19.04 -23.79 -2.31
C VAL A 148 19.75 -25.12 -2.58
N THR A 149 20.98 -25.04 -3.07
CA THR A 149 21.88 -26.20 -3.24
C THR A 149 22.99 -26.11 -2.19
N LEU A 150 22.98 -27.02 -1.22
CA LEU A 150 23.95 -27.09 -0.14
C LEU A 150 25.11 -27.97 -0.57
N THR A 151 26.27 -27.36 -0.74
CA THR A 151 27.53 -28.06 -1.05
C THR A 151 28.34 -28.37 0.21
N ASP A 152 27.98 -27.74 1.30
CA ASP A 152 28.53 -27.96 2.64
C ASP A 152 27.37 -28.06 3.64
N MET A 153 27.50 -28.94 4.61
CA MET A 153 26.54 -29.17 5.69
C MET A 153 27.20 -28.73 6.99
N ASP A 154 26.44 -28.73 8.08
CA ASP A 154 26.87 -28.29 9.40
C ASP A 154 27.17 -26.77 9.48
N GLU A 155 26.58 -25.96 8.57
CA GLU A 155 26.67 -24.50 8.56
C GLU A 155 25.29 -23.85 8.59
N TRP A 156 25.24 -22.62 9.12
CA TRP A 156 24.05 -21.77 9.02
C TRP A 156 23.94 -21.14 7.63
N VAL A 157 22.76 -21.26 7.04
CA VAL A 157 22.41 -20.62 5.78
C VAL A 157 21.32 -19.58 6.02
N THR A 158 21.57 -18.34 5.63
CA THR A 158 20.56 -17.28 5.63
C THR A 158 20.18 -16.96 4.19
N LEU A 159 18.87 -16.98 3.88
CA LEU A 159 18.40 -16.57 2.56
C LEU A 159 18.61 -15.06 2.39
N PRO A 160 19.18 -14.62 1.25
CA PRO A 160 19.53 -13.21 1.05
C PRO A 160 18.28 -12.32 0.80
N ARG A 161 17.20 -12.91 0.33
CA ARG A 161 15.94 -12.22 0.06
C ARG A 161 15.15 -12.06 1.35
N ARG A 162 14.65 -10.84 1.62
CA ARG A 162 13.66 -10.62 2.66
C ARG A 162 12.34 -11.28 2.24
N MET A 163 11.76 -12.06 3.15
CA MET A 163 10.50 -12.77 2.97
C MET A 163 9.39 -12.13 3.80
N SER A 164 8.15 -12.29 3.36
CA SER A 164 6.96 -11.85 4.05
C SER A 164 5.89 -12.95 3.94
N PHE A 165 5.55 -13.60 5.06
CA PHE A 165 4.77 -14.82 5.05
C PHE A 165 4.23 -15.16 6.44
N ARG A 166 3.35 -16.15 6.48
CA ARG A 166 2.97 -16.88 7.70
C ARG A 166 3.39 -18.34 7.62
N TYR A 167 3.30 -18.95 6.42
CA TYR A 167 3.53 -20.38 6.21
C TYR A 167 4.79 -20.63 5.40
N LEU A 168 5.60 -21.60 5.84
CA LEU A 168 6.81 -22.05 5.17
C LEU A 168 6.70 -23.53 4.84
N ARG A 169 6.85 -23.90 3.56
CA ARG A 169 7.03 -25.28 3.12
C ARG A 169 8.50 -25.51 2.77
N ILE A 170 9.06 -26.61 3.30
CA ILE A 170 10.40 -27.09 2.98
C ILE A 170 10.27 -28.43 2.29
N GLU A 171 10.81 -28.55 1.09
CA GLU A 171 10.74 -29.75 0.24
C GLU A 171 12.15 -30.21 -0.14
N LEU A 172 12.43 -31.52 0.00
CA LEU A 172 13.66 -32.12 -0.47
C LEU A 172 13.55 -32.43 -1.96
N LEU A 173 14.31 -31.73 -2.79
CA LEU A 173 14.36 -31.97 -4.23
C LEU A 173 15.38 -33.04 -4.63
N GLY A 174 16.44 -33.24 -3.83
CA GLY A 174 17.46 -34.22 -4.11
C GLY A 174 18.58 -34.29 -3.09
N SER A 175 19.07 -35.51 -2.87
CA SER A 175 20.23 -35.82 -2.03
C SER A 175 20.87 -37.13 -2.46
N SER A 176 22.07 -37.45 -1.97
CA SER A 176 22.72 -38.72 -2.15
C SER A 176 22.06 -39.83 -1.30
N ALA A 177 22.19 -41.09 -1.74
CA ALA A 177 21.89 -42.26 -0.91
C ALA A 177 23.00 -42.52 0.13
N GLY A 178 24.19 -41.95 -0.04
CA GLY A 178 25.40 -42.26 0.73
C GLY A 178 25.42 -41.72 2.16
N PHE A 179 24.59 -40.72 2.45
CA PHE A 179 24.53 -40.10 3.79
C PHE A 179 23.12 -39.67 4.16
N ASP A 180 22.87 -39.49 5.44
CA ASP A 180 21.61 -38.94 5.99
C ASP A 180 21.88 -37.62 6.64
N PHE A 181 20.88 -36.74 6.63
CA PHE A 181 20.96 -35.42 7.21
C PHE A 181 19.66 -34.98 7.87
N ALA A 182 19.76 -34.00 8.76
CA ALA A 182 18.63 -33.30 9.37
C ALA A 182 18.70 -31.81 9.07
N ILE A 183 17.55 -31.13 9.08
CA ILE A 183 17.45 -29.70 9.36
C ILE A 183 17.31 -29.62 10.88
N ASP A 184 18.37 -29.31 11.61
CA ASP A 184 18.40 -29.44 13.07
C ASP A 184 18.06 -28.14 13.81
N ASP A 185 18.12 -26.99 13.15
CA ASP A 185 17.55 -25.73 13.64
C ASP A 185 17.13 -24.82 12.49
N LEU A 186 16.17 -23.96 12.76
CA LEU A 186 15.75 -22.88 11.88
C LEU A 186 15.10 -21.74 12.69
N PHE A 187 15.24 -20.53 12.20
CA PHE A 187 14.58 -19.37 12.76
C PHE A 187 14.29 -18.31 11.68
N PHE A 188 13.41 -17.41 12.01
CA PHE A 188 13.13 -16.22 11.22
C PHE A 188 13.48 -14.97 12.03
N LYS A 189 14.31 -14.10 11.44
CA LYS A 189 14.63 -12.79 12.00
C LYS A 189 13.64 -11.79 11.41
N ALA A 190 12.52 -11.55 12.10
CA ALA A 190 11.54 -10.55 11.74
C ALA A 190 12.13 -9.14 11.96
N VAL A 191 11.78 -8.21 11.06
CA VAL A 191 12.28 -6.82 11.10
C VAL A 191 11.13 -5.84 10.86
N SER A 192 11.13 -4.73 11.61
CA SER A 192 10.19 -3.61 11.43
C SER A 192 10.75 -2.34 12.08
N SER A 193 10.42 -1.17 11.53
CA SER A 193 10.69 0.12 12.17
C SER A 193 9.58 0.55 13.15
N ALA A 194 8.52 -0.23 13.28
CA ALA A 194 7.45 0.03 14.24
C ALA A 194 7.96 -0.20 15.67
N GLY A 195 7.76 0.80 16.52
CA GLY A 195 7.90 0.65 17.96
C GLY A 195 6.68 -0.04 18.59
N GLU A 196 6.49 0.20 19.90
CA GLU A 196 5.27 -0.21 20.60
C GLU A 196 4.10 0.72 20.23
N ASN A 197 2.87 0.19 20.25
CA ASN A 197 1.66 1.01 20.11
C ASN A 197 1.57 1.99 21.29
N GLN A 198 1.42 3.27 20.98
CA GLN A 198 1.35 4.38 21.95
C GLN A 198 -0.08 4.87 22.20
N VAL A 199 -1.08 4.29 21.53
CA VAL A 199 -2.48 4.72 21.60
C VAL A 199 -3.36 3.52 21.98
N PRO A 200 -3.46 3.20 23.28
CA PRO A 200 -4.23 2.04 23.73
C PRO A 200 -5.73 2.24 23.48
N LEU A 201 -6.42 1.13 23.21
CA LEU A 201 -7.88 1.12 23.13
C LEU A 201 -8.50 1.29 24.52
N LEU A 202 -9.73 1.82 24.56
CA LEU A 202 -10.52 1.88 25.79
C LEU A 202 -10.75 0.47 26.34
N GLU A 203 -10.81 0.33 27.66
CA GLU A 203 -11.12 -0.95 28.32
C GLU A 203 -12.48 -1.50 27.88
N THR A 204 -13.44 -0.59 27.62
CA THR A 204 -14.80 -0.90 27.18
C THR A 204 -14.90 -1.28 25.70
N CYS A 205 -13.80 -1.20 24.93
CA CYS A 205 -13.81 -1.49 23.50
C CYS A 205 -14.33 -2.92 23.24
N PRO A 206 -15.36 -3.10 22.38
CA PRO A 206 -15.88 -4.41 22.04
C PRO A 206 -14.83 -5.34 21.47
N GLU A 207 -14.91 -6.64 21.75
CA GLU A 207 -13.90 -7.62 21.33
C GLU A 207 -13.72 -7.66 19.82
N GLU A 208 -14.80 -7.58 19.05
CA GLU A 208 -14.72 -7.56 17.58
C GLU A 208 -13.94 -6.34 17.05
N ILE A 209 -14.15 -5.16 17.62
CA ILE A 209 -13.39 -3.95 17.28
C ILE A 209 -11.94 -4.08 17.72
N ARG A 210 -11.69 -4.69 18.87
CA ARG A 210 -10.35 -4.96 19.41
C ARG A 210 -9.55 -5.86 18.48
N GLU A 211 -10.20 -6.90 17.96
CA GLU A 211 -9.57 -7.82 17.00
C GLU A 211 -9.31 -7.15 15.65
N ILE A 212 -10.25 -6.36 15.13
CA ILE A 212 -10.04 -5.56 13.91
C ILE A 212 -8.87 -4.59 14.10
N ALA A 213 -8.78 -3.90 15.24
CA ALA A 213 -7.68 -3.00 15.55
C ALA A 213 -6.34 -3.73 15.60
N ARG A 214 -6.28 -4.90 16.25
CA ARG A 214 -5.09 -5.75 16.34
C ARG A 214 -4.57 -6.15 14.95
N VAL A 215 -5.44 -6.62 14.07
CA VAL A 215 -5.08 -7.01 12.69
C VAL A 215 -4.65 -5.79 11.87
N SER A 216 -5.33 -4.65 12.05
CA SER A 216 -4.97 -3.38 11.41
C SER A 216 -3.58 -2.89 11.81
N GLU A 217 -3.26 -2.93 13.11
CA GLU A 217 -1.95 -2.57 13.63
C GLU A 217 -0.86 -3.55 13.17
N ALA A 218 -1.16 -4.86 13.16
CA ALA A 218 -0.24 -5.87 12.63
C ALA A 218 0.10 -5.60 11.15
N THR A 219 -0.92 -5.26 10.33
CA THR A 219 -0.74 -4.92 8.93
C THR A 219 0.20 -3.72 8.77
N LEU A 220 -0.05 -2.64 9.52
CA LEU A 220 0.81 -1.45 9.47
C LEU A 220 2.23 -1.77 9.92
N LYS A 221 2.40 -2.52 11.03
CA LYS A 221 3.71 -2.90 11.57
C LYS A 221 4.57 -3.64 10.56
N GLU A 222 4.00 -4.64 9.87
CA GLU A 222 4.72 -5.43 8.86
C GLU A 222 5.14 -4.59 7.63
N CYS A 223 4.37 -3.54 7.30
CA CYS A 223 4.67 -2.62 6.21
C CYS A 223 5.58 -1.44 6.64
N MET A 224 5.85 -1.26 7.93
CA MET A 224 6.80 -0.27 8.45
C MET A 224 8.21 -0.85 8.40
N GLN A 225 8.87 -0.68 7.28
CA GLN A 225 10.25 -1.13 7.05
C GLN A 225 11.20 0.08 7.05
N THR A 226 12.17 0.15 6.18
CA THR A 226 12.99 1.36 5.97
C THR A 226 12.19 2.51 5.38
N VAL A 227 11.06 2.20 4.74
CA VAL A 227 10.00 3.12 4.34
C VAL A 227 8.65 2.56 4.77
N PHE A 228 7.58 3.31 4.60
CA PHE A 228 6.24 2.75 4.57
C PHE A 228 6.04 2.01 3.24
N GLU A 229 6.12 0.68 3.26
CA GLU A 229 5.86 -0.14 2.08
C GLU A 229 4.37 -0.36 1.86
N ASP A 230 3.96 -0.49 0.61
CA ASP A 230 2.59 -0.87 0.23
C ASP A 230 2.26 -2.30 0.70
N GLY A 231 3.15 -3.24 0.42
CA GLY A 231 3.08 -4.62 0.85
C GLY A 231 4.46 -5.26 0.93
N PRO A 232 4.80 -5.93 2.05
CA PRO A 232 6.15 -6.45 2.27
C PRO A 232 6.47 -7.73 1.49
N LYS A 233 5.45 -8.43 0.93
CA LYS A 233 5.65 -9.49 -0.07
C LYS A 233 5.87 -8.87 -1.45
N ARG A 234 5.05 -7.88 -1.81
CA ARG A 234 5.01 -7.18 -3.08
C ARG A 234 4.27 -5.83 -2.90
N ASP A 235 4.77 -4.64 -3.38
CA ASP A 235 5.98 -4.52 -4.22
C ASP A 235 7.23 -4.10 -3.44
N HIS A 236 7.23 -4.00 -2.11
CA HIS A 236 8.32 -3.44 -1.28
C HIS A 236 8.58 -1.96 -1.59
N ARG A 237 7.56 -1.17 -1.90
CA ARG A 237 7.72 0.20 -2.39
C ARG A 237 6.96 1.19 -1.55
N LEU A 238 7.51 2.38 -1.47
CA LEU A 238 6.82 3.53 -0.92
C LEU A 238 5.92 4.14 -2.00
N TRP A 239 4.61 3.85 -1.94
CA TRP A 239 3.58 4.48 -2.77
C TRP A 239 2.96 5.68 -2.05
N SER A 240 2.81 6.84 -2.73
CA SER A 240 2.33 8.06 -2.07
C SER A 240 0.85 8.01 -1.67
N GLY A 241 0.03 7.25 -2.39
CA GLY A 241 -1.37 7.02 -2.01
C GLY A 241 -1.50 6.17 -0.75
N ASP A 242 -0.67 5.13 -0.63
CA ASP A 242 -0.58 4.25 0.55
C ASP A 242 -0.03 5.01 1.75
N LEU A 243 1.04 5.78 1.54
CA LEU A 243 1.66 6.61 2.59
C LEU A 243 0.64 7.51 3.29
N TYR A 244 -0.32 8.09 2.55
CA TYR A 244 -1.37 8.92 3.16
C TYR A 244 -2.17 8.12 4.18
N LEU A 245 -2.68 6.95 3.80
CA LEU A 245 -3.48 6.10 4.67
C LEU A 245 -2.66 5.52 5.85
N GLN A 246 -1.42 5.12 5.58
CA GLN A 246 -0.50 4.64 6.61
C GLN A 246 -0.17 5.73 7.63
N SER A 247 0.06 6.97 7.19
CA SER A 247 0.33 8.09 8.10
C SER A 247 -0.86 8.40 9.01
N LEU A 248 -2.09 8.28 8.49
CA LEU A 248 -3.31 8.42 9.29
C LEU A 248 -3.43 7.32 10.35
N ALA A 249 -3.16 6.06 10.00
CA ALA A 249 -3.18 4.95 10.94
C ALA A 249 -2.03 5.04 11.96
N ASN A 250 -0.83 5.42 11.52
CA ASN A 250 0.35 5.61 12.37
C ASN A 250 0.11 6.65 13.47
N ARG A 251 -0.65 7.71 13.20
CA ARG A 251 -1.05 8.75 14.19
C ARG A 251 -1.75 8.14 15.40
N TYR A 252 -2.57 7.12 15.19
CA TYR A 252 -3.39 6.49 16.22
C TYR A 252 -2.86 5.11 16.65
N SER A 253 -1.58 4.83 16.38
CA SER A 253 -0.89 3.63 16.80
C SER A 253 0.56 3.91 17.20
N PHE A 254 1.51 3.68 16.31
CA PHE A 254 2.95 3.72 16.60
C PHE A 254 3.53 5.12 16.74
N ARG A 255 2.91 6.12 16.11
CA ARG A 255 3.34 7.53 16.14
C ARG A 255 4.78 7.75 15.65
N ASN A 256 5.24 6.92 14.75
CA ASN A 256 6.57 7.06 14.14
C ASN A 256 6.53 8.15 13.05
N PHE A 257 6.56 9.42 13.46
CA PHE A 257 6.51 10.58 12.55
C PHE A 257 7.84 10.81 11.83
N GLU A 258 8.97 10.32 12.36
CA GLU A 258 10.25 10.38 11.66
C GLU A 258 10.25 9.52 10.40
N LEU A 259 9.56 8.38 10.41
CA LEU A 259 9.38 7.56 9.21
C LEU A 259 8.52 8.29 8.16
N VAL A 260 7.47 9.03 8.58
CA VAL A 260 6.67 9.85 7.66
C VAL A 260 7.55 10.94 7.03
N LYS A 261 8.35 11.64 7.83
CA LYS A 261 9.31 12.66 7.38
C LYS A 261 10.31 12.08 6.37
N HIS A 262 10.90 10.95 6.69
CA HIS A 262 11.79 10.22 5.80
C HIS A 262 11.15 9.98 4.43
N CYS A 263 9.94 9.42 4.41
CA CYS A 263 9.19 9.13 3.18
C CYS A 263 8.85 10.38 2.37
N LEU A 264 8.46 11.48 3.03
CA LEU A 264 8.19 12.76 2.36
C LEU A 264 9.44 13.31 1.65
N TYR A 265 10.60 13.28 2.32
CA TYR A 265 11.86 13.72 1.71
C TYR A 265 12.35 12.78 0.60
N MET A 266 12.10 11.47 0.71
CA MET A 266 12.42 10.53 -0.38
C MET A 266 11.67 10.89 -1.66
N PHE A 267 10.36 11.14 -1.59
CA PHE A 267 9.60 11.59 -2.76
C PHE A 267 10.17 12.88 -3.36
N ALA A 268 10.45 13.88 -2.52
CA ALA A 268 11.00 15.16 -2.97
C ALA A 268 12.37 15.02 -3.64
N ALA A 269 13.28 14.22 -3.05
CA ALA A 269 14.63 13.98 -3.56
C ALA A 269 14.63 13.28 -4.92
N PHE A 270 13.63 12.44 -5.17
CA PHE A 270 13.50 11.68 -6.42
C PHE A 270 12.41 12.23 -7.36
N ALA A 271 11.90 13.44 -7.15
CA ALA A 271 10.97 14.07 -8.08
C ALA A 271 11.50 14.08 -9.52
N GLY A 272 10.62 13.99 -10.51
CA GLY A 272 10.98 14.05 -11.92
C GLY A 272 11.69 15.36 -12.29
N GLU A 273 12.34 15.41 -13.43
CA GLU A 273 13.02 16.62 -13.93
C GLU A 273 12.05 17.80 -14.07
N ASN A 274 10.78 17.54 -14.36
CA ASN A 274 9.69 18.53 -14.41
C ASN A 274 9.15 18.93 -13.03
N GLY A 275 9.72 18.41 -11.94
CA GLY A 275 9.29 18.67 -10.57
C GLY A 275 8.05 17.91 -10.11
N VAL A 276 7.50 17.02 -10.95
CA VAL A 276 6.35 16.20 -10.59
C VAL A 276 6.82 14.92 -9.88
N LEU A 277 6.08 14.50 -8.87
CA LEU A 277 6.41 13.30 -8.12
C LEU A 277 6.08 12.04 -8.92
N TRP A 278 6.89 11.02 -8.76
CA TRP A 278 6.55 9.67 -9.19
C TRP A 278 5.51 9.06 -8.24
N SER A 279 4.72 8.11 -8.71
CA SER A 279 3.72 7.44 -7.87
C SER A 279 4.33 6.62 -6.75
N ASN A 280 5.55 6.13 -6.95
CA ASN A 280 6.30 5.41 -5.94
C ASN A 280 7.81 5.61 -6.07
N VAL A 281 8.48 5.40 -4.95
CA VAL A 281 9.93 5.32 -4.82
C VAL A 281 10.30 4.06 -4.03
N TYR A 282 11.51 3.57 -4.19
CA TYR A 282 12.02 2.40 -3.48
C TYR A 282 13.45 2.62 -3.00
N ASP A 283 13.80 1.94 -1.94
CA ASP A 283 15.13 2.02 -1.31
C ASP A 283 15.98 0.77 -1.57
N PHE A 284 15.38 -0.29 -2.07
CA PHE A 284 16.06 -1.55 -2.37
C PHE A 284 15.83 -1.99 -3.83
N PRO A 285 16.84 -2.52 -4.53
CA PRO A 285 18.25 -2.68 -4.11
C PRO A 285 19.05 -1.37 -4.12
N LYS A 286 18.48 -0.31 -4.65
CA LYS A 286 19.08 1.02 -4.72
C LYS A 286 17.97 2.06 -4.69
N TRP A 287 18.16 3.11 -3.90
CA TRP A 287 17.23 4.23 -3.81
C TRP A 287 16.93 4.84 -5.17
N GLY A 288 15.67 5.01 -5.47
CA GLY A 288 15.22 5.59 -6.73
C GLY A 288 13.71 5.52 -6.95
N PRO A 289 13.20 6.21 -7.97
CA PRO A 289 11.80 6.14 -8.36
C PRO A 289 11.56 5.02 -9.36
N GLN A 290 10.31 4.60 -9.49
CA GLN A 290 9.87 3.85 -10.67
C GLN A 290 9.65 4.83 -11.82
N TYR A 291 10.65 5.00 -12.66
CA TYR A 291 10.56 5.88 -13.82
C TYR A 291 9.37 5.51 -14.72
N GLY A 292 8.62 6.52 -15.14
CA GLY A 292 7.42 6.34 -15.97
C GLY A 292 6.16 5.98 -15.19
N SER A 293 6.23 5.72 -13.89
CA SER A 293 5.07 5.53 -13.02
C SER A 293 4.60 6.87 -12.46
N TYR A 294 3.64 7.49 -13.16
CA TYR A 294 3.05 8.77 -12.77
C TYR A 294 1.54 8.62 -12.55
N CYS A 295 1.10 8.77 -11.32
CA CYS A 295 -0.30 8.76 -10.93
C CYS A 295 -0.68 10.13 -10.36
N LEU A 296 -1.51 10.89 -11.06
CA LEU A 296 -1.82 12.26 -10.68
C LEU A 296 -2.56 12.34 -9.33
N THR A 297 -3.48 11.43 -9.06
CA THR A 297 -4.19 11.39 -7.78
C THR A 297 -3.24 11.16 -6.60
N TYR A 298 -2.21 10.35 -6.80
CA TYR A 298 -1.17 10.07 -5.82
C TYR A 298 -0.24 11.29 -5.58
N CYS A 299 0.07 12.03 -6.65
CA CYS A 299 0.83 13.27 -6.52
C CYS A 299 0.05 14.33 -5.71
N LEU A 300 -1.27 14.41 -5.92
CA LEU A 300 -2.12 15.35 -5.18
C LEU A 300 -2.29 14.96 -3.71
N ILE A 301 -2.48 13.68 -3.41
CA ILE A 301 -2.67 13.21 -2.03
C ILE A 301 -1.39 13.34 -1.19
N TRP A 302 -0.20 13.37 -1.81
CA TRP A 302 1.04 13.66 -1.13
C TRP A 302 1.02 15.02 -0.41
N ASN A 303 0.35 16.03 -0.98
CA ASN A 303 0.17 17.34 -0.34
C ASN A 303 -0.64 17.22 0.96
N SER A 304 -1.68 16.37 0.94
CA SER A 304 -2.48 16.06 2.14
C SER A 304 -1.64 15.33 3.20
N THR A 305 -0.74 14.45 2.79
CA THR A 305 0.19 13.78 3.71
C THR A 305 1.12 14.79 4.40
N LEU A 306 1.66 15.74 3.65
CA LEU A 306 2.51 16.81 4.21
C LEU A 306 1.75 17.72 5.16
N LEU A 307 0.49 18.06 4.82
CA LEU A 307 -0.39 18.85 5.70
C LEU A 307 -0.68 18.11 7.01
N GLU A 308 -1.06 16.84 6.92
CA GLU A 308 -1.37 16.03 8.11
C GLU A 308 -0.11 15.79 8.97
N TYR A 309 1.06 15.59 8.34
CA TYR A 309 2.34 15.53 9.06
C TYR A 309 2.61 16.83 9.85
N LEU A 310 2.41 17.99 9.22
CA LEU A 310 2.57 19.29 9.90
C LEU A 310 1.61 19.43 11.08
N LYS A 311 0.34 19.05 10.91
CA LYS A 311 -0.67 19.09 11.99
C LYS A 311 -0.28 18.20 13.17
N ASP A 312 0.31 17.03 12.90
CA ASP A 312 0.67 16.05 13.91
C ASP A 312 1.91 16.44 14.71
N THR A 313 2.88 17.06 14.04
CA THR A 313 4.23 17.26 14.60
C THR A 313 4.55 18.71 14.94
N GLY A 314 3.91 19.67 14.25
CA GLY A 314 4.32 21.06 14.29
C GLY A 314 5.68 21.32 13.62
N ASP A 315 6.16 20.42 12.76
CA ASP A 315 7.45 20.58 12.05
C ASP A 315 7.29 21.56 10.85
N TYR A 316 7.19 22.83 11.17
CA TYR A 316 7.10 23.92 10.18
C TYR A 316 8.32 23.97 9.25
N GLN A 317 9.49 23.54 9.72
CA GLN A 317 10.70 23.55 8.92
C GLN A 317 10.58 22.59 7.74
N THR A 318 10.19 21.33 7.98
CA THR A 318 9.94 20.34 6.93
C THR A 318 8.85 20.80 5.97
N ALA A 319 7.73 21.31 6.49
CA ALA A 319 6.62 21.77 5.66
C ALA A 319 7.03 22.95 4.74
N THR A 320 7.83 23.89 5.26
CA THR A 320 8.33 25.04 4.48
C THR A 320 9.35 24.62 3.43
N ASP A 321 10.26 23.70 3.76
CA ASP A 321 11.26 23.18 2.81
C ASP A 321 10.61 22.42 1.65
N LEU A 322 9.56 21.66 1.93
CA LEU A 322 8.82 20.86 0.94
C LEU A 322 7.66 21.62 0.25
N TRP A 323 7.36 22.86 0.67
CA TRP A 323 6.26 23.66 0.12
C TRP A 323 6.31 23.78 -1.41
N LYS A 324 7.49 24.04 -1.97
CA LYS A 324 7.65 24.19 -3.42
C LYS A 324 7.33 22.88 -4.19
N VAL A 325 7.51 21.72 -3.56
CA VAL A 325 7.10 20.42 -4.12
C VAL A 325 5.59 20.34 -4.14
N ALA A 326 4.92 20.63 -3.01
CA ALA A 326 3.46 20.60 -2.92
C ALA A 326 2.80 21.56 -3.93
N LYS A 327 3.30 22.79 -4.02
CA LYS A 327 2.83 23.79 -4.99
C LYS A 327 2.96 23.30 -6.43
N ARG A 328 4.10 22.66 -6.77
CA ARG A 328 4.36 22.14 -8.12
C ARG A 328 3.36 21.05 -8.54
N GLN A 329 2.90 20.19 -7.61
CA GLN A 329 1.90 19.16 -7.95
C GLN A 329 0.57 19.82 -8.37
N ILE A 330 0.15 20.89 -7.70
CA ILE A 330 -1.04 21.64 -8.09
C ILE A 330 -0.84 22.34 -9.43
N GLU A 331 0.32 22.96 -9.66
CA GLU A 331 0.63 23.62 -10.95
C GLU A 331 0.54 22.64 -12.13
N ASP A 332 1.05 21.43 -11.97
CA ASP A 332 0.92 20.38 -13.02
C ASP A 332 -0.54 19.96 -13.22
N ALA A 333 -1.27 19.69 -12.14
CA ALA A 333 -2.67 19.30 -12.20
C ALA A 333 -3.55 20.39 -12.84
N MET A 334 -3.24 21.67 -12.61
CA MET A 334 -3.94 22.80 -13.23
C MET A 334 -3.87 22.80 -14.76
N THR A 335 -2.86 22.17 -15.36
CA THR A 335 -2.74 22.07 -16.82
C THR A 335 -3.82 21.20 -17.49
N TYR A 336 -4.58 20.45 -16.70
CA TYR A 336 -5.73 19.66 -17.16
C TYR A 336 -7.06 20.43 -17.06
N MET A 337 -7.06 21.64 -16.49
CA MET A 337 -8.29 22.38 -16.26
C MET A 337 -8.80 23.03 -17.53
N ARG A 338 -10.09 22.85 -17.81
CA ARG A 338 -10.81 23.56 -18.87
C ARG A 338 -11.20 24.97 -18.43
N PRO A 339 -11.48 25.88 -19.38
CA PRO A 339 -11.92 27.25 -19.05
C PRO A 339 -13.23 27.32 -18.25
N ASP A 340 -14.07 26.27 -18.27
CA ASP A 340 -15.31 26.16 -17.51
C ASP A 340 -15.11 25.59 -16.08
N ASN A 341 -13.86 25.48 -15.63
CA ASN A 341 -13.44 24.95 -14.32
C ASN A 341 -13.80 23.46 -14.11
N ILE A 342 -13.86 22.70 -15.18
CA ILE A 342 -13.96 21.24 -15.13
C ILE A 342 -12.60 20.64 -15.44
N PHE A 343 -12.21 19.62 -14.67
CA PHE A 343 -11.02 18.83 -14.91
C PHE A 343 -11.22 17.93 -16.13
N ASP A 344 -10.33 18.00 -17.11
CA ASP A 344 -10.38 17.20 -18.33
C ASP A 344 -9.41 16.02 -18.24
N ILE A 345 -9.92 14.85 -17.89
CA ILE A 345 -9.09 13.64 -17.82
C ILE A 345 -8.55 13.20 -19.20
N ASN A 346 -9.04 13.78 -20.29
CA ASN A 346 -8.62 13.49 -21.66
C ASN A 346 -7.68 14.54 -22.26
N ALA A 347 -7.35 15.61 -21.51
CA ALA A 347 -6.45 16.66 -21.98
C ALA A 347 -5.08 16.11 -22.44
N ARG A 348 -4.59 15.09 -21.73
CA ARG A 348 -3.41 14.28 -22.08
C ARG A 348 -3.48 12.93 -21.35
N PRO A 349 -2.77 11.89 -21.81
CA PRO A 349 -2.71 10.62 -21.09
C PRO A 349 -2.25 10.80 -19.65
N VAL A 350 -3.01 10.25 -18.71
CA VAL A 350 -2.71 10.31 -17.27
C VAL A 350 -3.28 9.08 -16.58
N TRP A 351 -2.54 8.54 -15.63
CA TRP A 351 -3.05 7.51 -14.74
C TRP A 351 -3.70 8.16 -13.53
N LEU A 352 -4.95 7.75 -13.26
CA LEU A 352 -5.74 8.16 -12.10
C LEU A 352 -6.12 6.89 -11.34
N PHE A 353 -5.83 6.83 -10.06
CA PHE A 353 -6.18 5.69 -9.23
C PHE A 353 -7.15 6.10 -8.12
N PHE A 354 -8.28 5.45 -8.06
CA PHE A 354 -9.29 5.57 -7.01
C PHE A 354 -9.70 4.20 -6.45
N ASP A 355 -9.60 3.16 -7.27
CA ASP A 355 -9.93 1.78 -6.93
C ASP A 355 -9.52 0.84 -8.08
N HIS A 356 -9.42 -0.45 -7.79
CA HIS A 356 -9.24 -1.50 -8.79
C HIS A 356 -10.55 -1.86 -9.53
N ARG A 357 -11.69 -1.28 -9.17
CA ARG A 357 -13.00 -1.56 -9.79
C ARG A 357 -12.95 -1.29 -11.29
N ALA A 358 -13.12 -2.36 -12.09
CA ALA A 358 -13.16 -2.26 -13.54
C ALA A 358 -14.36 -1.41 -14.01
N GLY A 359 -14.16 -0.61 -15.07
CA GLY A 359 -15.20 0.19 -15.69
C GLY A 359 -15.64 1.44 -14.91
N LEU A 360 -14.91 1.81 -13.88
CA LEU A 360 -15.19 3.00 -13.07
C LEU A 360 -14.96 4.29 -13.88
N ASP A 361 -15.99 5.12 -14.03
CA ASP A 361 -15.85 6.48 -14.58
C ASP A 361 -15.33 7.43 -13.51
N VAL A 362 -14.18 8.02 -13.75
CA VAL A 362 -13.43 8.81 -12.76
C VAL A 362 -13.60 10.33 -12.89
N ASN A 363 -14.45 10.83 -13.82
CA ASN A 363 -14.59 12.27 -14.08
C ASN A 363 -15.04 13.06 -12.84
N ALA A 364 -16.12 12.62 -12.20
CA ALA A 364 -16.64 13.28 -11.00
C ALA A 364 -15.65 13.19 -9.83
N MET A 365 -15.02 12.02 -9.65
CA MET A 365 -14.04 11.82 -8.59
C MET A 365 -12.80 12.68 -8.79
N MET A 366 -12.26 12.77 -10.02
CA MET A 366 -11.06 13.57 -10.28
C MET A 366 -11.35 15.07 -10.09
N GLN A 367 -12.51 15.56 -10.52
CA GLN A 367 -12.95 16.93 -10.23
C GLN A 367 -12.97 17.20 -8.72
N ALA A 368 -13.50 16.27 -7.95
CA ALA A 368 -13.56 16.38 -6.49
C ALA A 368 -12.17 16.27 -5.84
N ALA A 369 -11.33 15.34 -6.28
CA ALA A 369 -9.96 15.18 -5.79
C ALA A 369 -9.11 16.44 -5.99
N MET A 370 -9.28 17.11 -7.15
CA MET A 370 -8.60 18.38 -7.40
C MET A 370 -9.08 19.50 -6.45
N ILE A 371 -10.40 19.59 -6.18
CA ILE A 371 -10.95 20.55 -5.20
C ILE A 371 -10.40 20.26 -3.80
N PHE A 372 -10.36 18.98 -3.42
CA PHE A 372 -9.81 18.54 -2.12
C PHE A 372 -8.34 18.93 -2.00
N ALA A 373 -7.51 18.61 -3.01
CA ALA A 373 -6.09 18.92 -3.01
C ALA A 373 -5.81 20.44 -2.95
N LEU A 374 -6.59 21.26 -3.66
CA LEU A 374 -6.49 22.71 -3.59
C LEU A 374 -6.77 23.25 -2.19
N LYS A 375 -7.78 22.69 -1.50
CA LYS A 375 -8.12 23.10 -0.13
C LYS A 375 -7.01 22.74 0.85
N ASP A 376 -6.52 21.51 0.79
CA ASP A 376 -5.44 21.05 1.68
C ASP A 376 -4.15 21.83 1.42
N THR A 377 -3.81 22.08 0.15
CA THR A 377 -2.62 22.86 -0.21
C THR A 377 -2.74 24.32 0.23
N TYR A 378 -3.94 24.92 0.15
CA TYR A 378 -4.18 26.27 0.66
C TYR A 378 -4.10 26.33 2.20
N GLU A 379 -4.61 25.32 2.89
CA GLU A 379 -4.47 25.21 4.36
C GLU A 379 -3.00 25.09 4.76
N LEU A 380 -2.23 24.20 4.08
CA LEU A 380 -0.79 24.07 4.27
C LEU A 380 -0.07 25.42 4.08
N ALA A 381 -0.34 26.11 2.96
CA ALA A 381 0.23 27.42 2.67
C ALA A 381 -0.09 28.45 3.76
N THR A 382 -1.32 28.42 4.29
CA THR A 382 -1.77 29.31 5.36
C THR A 382 -1.00 29.04 6.66
N MET A 383 -0.84 27.77 7.02
CA MET A 383 -0.11 27.39 8.24
C MET A 383 1.36 27.79 8.22
N ILE A 384 2.02 27.70 7.05
CA ILE A 384 3.46 28.05 6.90
C ILE A 384 3.72 29.49 6.46
N GLY A 385 2.67 30.32 6.31
CA GLY A 385 2.80 31.74 5.94
C GLY A 385 3.02 31.99 4.45
N CYS A 386 2.73 31.03 3.56
CA CYS A 386 2.88 31.14 2.11
C CYS A 386 1.56 31.36 1.34
N ALA A 387 0.45 31.71 2.04
CA ALA A 387 -0.87 31.85 1.44
C ALA A 387 -0.93 32.86 0.29
N ASP A 388 -0.12 33.93 0.33
CA ASP A 388 -0.07 34.94 -0.73
C ASP A 388 0.42 34.38 -2.07
N GLU A 389 1.22 33.32 -2.07
CA GLU A 389 1.71 32.66 -3.29
C GLU A 389 0.61 31.90 -4.06
N VAL A 390 -0.50 31.59 -3.38
CA VAL A 390 -1.62 30.79 -3.89
C VAL A 390 -2.97 31.42 -3.53
N LYS A 391 -3.01 32.74 -3.42
CA LYS A 391 -4.19 33.53 -3.00
C LYS A 391 -5.42 33.34 -3.88
N GLU A 392 -5.25 32.85 -5.11
CA GLU A 392 -6.33 32.54 -6.04
C GLU A 392 -7.05 31.20 -5.73
N TYR A 393 -6.44 30.28 -4.96
CA TYR A 393 -7.00 28.94 -4.69
C TYR A 393 -8.40 28.97 -4.09
N PRO A 394 -8.74 29.82 -3.10
CA PRO A 394 -10.10 29.89 -2.56
C PRO A 394 -11.16 30.26 -3.61
N ALA A 395 -10.83 31.19 -4.51
CA ALA A 395 -11.72 31.59 -5.59
C ALA A 395 -11.88 30.46 -6.62
N LEU A 396 -10.80 29.77 -6.95
CA LEU A 396 -10.79 28.61 -7.84
C LEU A 396 -11.61 27.46 -7.26
N VAL A 397 -11.41 27.10 -5.99
CA VAL A 397 -12.21 26.09 -5.28
C VAL A 397 -13.71 26.41 -5.38
N LYS A 398 -14.11 27.66 -5.16
CA LYS A 398 -15.51 28.09 -5.30
C LYS A 398 -16.03 27.91 -6.72
N ALA A 399 -15.24 28.29 -7.73
CA ALA A 399 -15.60 28.15 -9.13
C ALA A 399 -15.72 26.68 -9.54
N MET A 400 -14.75 25.85 -9.17
CA MET A 400 -14.75 24.42 -9.44
C MET A 400 -15.88 23.68 -8.73
N THR A 401 -16.20 24.04 -7.48
CA THR A 401 -17.34 23.48 -6.73
C THR A 401 -18.65 23.78 -7.45
N LYS A 402 -18.84 25.02 -7.94
CA LYS A 402 -20.03 25.39 -8.72
C LYS A 402 -20.12 24.60 -10.04
N ALA A 403 -18.99 24.46 -10.73
CA ALA A 403 -18.90 23.68 -11.97
C ALA A 403 -19.20 22.18 -11.73
N ALA A 404 -18.61 21.60 -10.69
CA ALA A 404 -18.84 20.22 -10.28
C ALA A 404 -20.32 19.92 -9.99
N ARG A 405 -20.98 20.78 -9.22
CA ARG A 405 -22.41 20.63 -8.94
C ARG A 405 -23.26 20.70 -10.20
N LYS A 406 -22.91 21.58 -11.14
CA LYS A 406 -23.62 21.70 -12.41
C LYS A 406 -23.42 20.48 -13.32
N ALA A 407 -22.22 19.92 -13.34
CA ALA A 407 -21.85 18.85 -14.25
C ALA A 407 -22.24 17.45 -13.74
N TYR A 408 -22.19 17.23 -12.42
CA TYR A 408 -22.22 15.89 -11.86
C TYR A 408 -23.32 15.65 -10.82
N TYR A 409 -23.99 16.68 -10.27
CA TYR A 409 -25.04 16.48 -9.27
C TYR A 409 -26.43 16.50 -9.91
N ASP A 410 -27.07 15.33 -9.93
CA ASP A 410 -28.48 15.18 -10.30
C ASP A 410 -29.36 15.56 -9.09
N LYS A 411 -30.00 16.73 -9.19
CA LYS A 411 -30.81 17.29 -8.11
C LYS A 411 -32.14 16.54 -7.90
N ASP A 412 -32.66 15.93 -8.95
CA ASP A 412 -33.96 15.25 -8.90
C ASP A 412 -33.82 13.89 -8.22
N LYS A 413 -32.71 13.22 -8.48
CA LYS A 413 -32.34 11.95 -7.84
C LYS A 413 -31.54 12.13 -6.54
N GLU A 414 -31.06 13.32 -6.27
CA GLU A 414 -30.15 13.64 -5.14
C GLU A 414 -28.91 12.73 -5.08
N ILE A 415 -28.27 12.47 -6.24
CA ILE A 415 -27.05 11.65 -6.40
C ILE A 415 -26.02 12.34 -7.28
N VAL A 416 -24.77 11.88 -7.21
CA VAL A 416 -23.71 12.23 -8.15
C VAL A 416 -23.66 11.21 -9.28
N VAL A 417 -23.57 11.70 -10.51
CA VAL A 417 -23.37 10.91 -11.72
C VAL A 417 -22.04 11.28 -12.36
N SER A 418 -21.40 10.35 -13.06
CA SER A 418 -20.09 10.53 -13.66
C SER A 418 -20.08 10.14 -15.13
N GLY A 419 -19.37 10.92 -15.94
CA GLY A 419 -19.16 10.68 -17.36
C GLY A 419 -20.40 10.77 -18.24
N PRO A 420 -20.22 10.51 -19.56
CA PRO A 420 -21.29 10.60 -20.55
C PRO A 420 -22.43 9.59 -20.31
N GLY A 421 -22.13 8.46 -19.68
CA GLY A 421 -23.11 7.42 -19.34
C GLY A 421 -23.88 7.70 -18.05
N ALA A 422 -23.67 8.83 -17.40
CA ALA A 422 -24.25 9.16 -16.10
C ALA A 422 -24.12 8.01 -15.08
N GLN A 423 -22.94 7.37 -15.05
CA GLN A 423 -22.64 6.26 -14.15
C GLN A 423 -22.83 6.66 -12.69
N VAL A 424 -23.48 5.82 -11.91
CA VAL A 424 -23.54 5.95 -10.45
C VAL A 424 -22.53 5.02 -9.82
N SER A 425 -21.63 5.59 -9.01
CA SER A 425 -20.73 4.85 -8.15
C SER A 425 -20.76 5.43 -6.75
N ILE A 426 -20.56 4.59 -5.74
CA ILE A 426 -20.50 5.08 -4.37
C ILE A 426 -19.27 6.00 -4.18
N LEU A 427 -18.18 5.75 -4.92
CA LEU A 427 -16.97 6.56 -4.87
C LEU A 427 -17.15 7.97 -5.42
N SER A 428 -18.02 8.15 -6.42
CA SER A 428 -18.37 9.50 -6.90
C SER A 428 -19.08 10.30 -5.80
N GLN A 429 -20.00 9.68 -5.05
CA GLN A 429 -20.64 10.30 -3.89
C GLN A 429 -19.59 10.68 -2.85
N THR A 430 -18.76 9.70 -2.49
CA THR A 430 -17.69 9.79 -1.48
C THR A 430 -16.75 10.98 -1.73
N TRP A 431 -16.17 11.08 -2.92
CA TRP A 431 -15.22 12.13 -3.22
C TRP A 431 -15.86 13.52 -3.28
N MET A 432 -17.12 13.64 -3.78
CA MET A 432 -17.85 14.92 -3.77
C MET A 432 -18.19 15.39 -2.35
N ILE A 433 -18.43 14.47 -1.42
CA ILE A 433 -18.61 14.78 0.01
C ILE A 433 -17.27 15.22 0.61
N LYS A 434 -16.21 14.45 0.41
CA LYS A 434 -14.89 14.72 0.95
C LYS A 434 -14.33 16.06 0.49
N ALA A 435 -14.56 16.42 -0.77
CA ALA A 435 -14.21 17.74 -1.31
C ALA A 435 -15.12 18.89 -0.80
N GLY A 436 -16.22 18.58 -0.12
CA GLY A 436 -17.21 19.57 0.31
C GLY A 436 -18.02 20.18 -0.85
N VAL A 437 -18.13 19.46 -1.97
CA VAL A 437 -19.03 19.82 -3.08
C VAL A 437 -20.47 19.59 -2.67
N LEU A 438 -20.75 18.51 -1.95
CA LEU A 438 -21.99 18.24 -1.26
C LEU A 438 -21.87 18.60 0.22
N SER A 439 -22.90 19.24 0.76
CA SER A 439 -23.01 19.42 2.20
C SER A 439 -23.22 18.07 2.91
N PRO A 440 -22.95 17.93 4.23
CA PRO A 440 -23.20 16.68 4.94
C PRO A 440 -24.62 16.14 4.79
N LYS A 441 -25.63 17.03 4.73
CA LYS A 441 -27.02 16.64 4.52
C LYS A 441 -27.29 16.09 3.12
N GLU A 442 -26.76 16.75 2.09
CA GLU A 442 -26.86 16.27 0.69
C GLU A 442 -26.06 14.99 0.52
N GLY A 443 -24.86 14.91 1.09
CA GLY A 443 -23.99 13.74 1.03
C GLY A 443 -24.64 12.51 1.66
N ARG A 444 -25.29 12.66 2.81
CA ARG A 444 -26.07 11.56 3.42
C ARG A 444 -27.13 11.02 2.48
N LYS A 445 -27.90 11.91 1.83
CA LYS A 445 -28.93 11.50 0.85
C LYS A 445 -28.29 10.81 -0.34
N ALA A 446 -27.21 11.37 -0.87
CA ALA A 446 -26.52 10.81 -2.02
C ALA A 446 -25.98 9.40 -1.76
N ILE A 447 -25.38 9.16 -0.58
CA ILE A 447 -24.95 7.81 -0.16
C ILE A 447 -26.17 6.87 -0.07
N VAL A 448 -27.23 7.26 0.64
CA VAL A 448 -28.42 6.42 0.83
C VAL A 448 -29.09 6.09 -0.50
N ASN A 449 -29.27 7.08 -1.38
CA ASN A 449 -29.90 6.87 -2.67
C ASN A 449 -29.04 6.01 -3.61
N ALA A 450 -27.71 6.20 -3.59
CA ALA A 450 -26.80 5.37 -4.37
C ALA A 450 -26.80 3.91 -3.87
N LEU A 451 -26.78 3.68 -2.55
CA LEU A 451 -26.81 2.33 -1.97
C LEU A 451 -28.16 1.62 -2.20
N ALA A 452 -29.25 2.37 -2.45
CA ALA A 452 -30.56 1.79 -2.77
C ALA A 452 -30.66 1.29 -4.21
N ASP A 453 -29.77 1.69 -5.09
CA ASP A 453 -29.74 1.25 -6.49
C ASP A 453 -28.77 0.06 -6.64
N PRO A 454 -29.25 -1.14 -7.01
CA PRO A 454 -28.41 -2.33 -7.16
C PRO A 454 -27.39 -2.22 -8.32
N GLU A 455 -27.57 -1.27 -9.25
CA GLU A 455 -26.61 -1.03 -10.33
C GLU A 455 -25.46 -0.09 -9.91
N THR A 456 -25.49 0.43 -8.69
CA THR A 456 -24.41 1.29 -8.17
C THR A 456 -23.11 0.51 -8.05
N LEU A 457 -22.04 1.04 -8.64
CA LEU A 457 -20.71 0.45 -8.51
C LEU A 457 -20.15 0.66 -7.10
N MET A 458 -19.93 -0.46 -6.41
CA MET A 458 -19.33 -0.50 -5.07
C MET A 458 -17.80 -0.54 -5.13
N PRO A 459 -17.10 -0.18 -4.05
CA PRO A 459 -15.65 -0.34 -3.95
C PRO A 459 -15.23 -1.81 -4.15
N SER A 460 -14.05 -2.03 -4.70
CA SER A 460 -13.45 -3.37 -4.83
C SER A 460 -12.26 -3.61 -3.90
N GLY A 461 -11.90 -2.63 -3.08
CA GLY A 461 -10.76 -2.77 -2.19
C GLY A 461 -10.81 -1.86 -0.97
N PRO A 462 -9.97 -2.17 0.03
CA PRO A 462 -9.88 -1.42 1.28
C PRO A 462 -9.48 0.05 1.10
N TYR A 463 -8.63 0.35 0.10
CA TYR A 463 -8.24 1.73 -0.22
C TYR A 463 -9.46 2.62 -0.46
N ALA A 464 -10.35 2.20 -1.33
CA ALA A 464 -11.57 2.95 -1.66
C ALA A 464 -12.59 2.93 -0.51
N THR A 465 -12.68 1.82 0.21
CA THR A 465 -13.56 1.66 1.37
C THR A 465 -13.20 2.62 2.51
N HIS A 466 -11.91 2.93 2.71
CA HIS A 466 -11.49 3.97 3.65
C HIS A 466 -12.22 5.31 3.38
N TYR A 467 -12.19 5.76 2.14
CA TYR A 467 -12.81 7.05 1.78
C TYR A 467 -14.34 7.02 1.94
N LEU A 468 -14.98 5.87 1.70
CA LEU A 468 -16.43 5.71 1.94
C LEU A 468 -16.77 5.89 3.42
N ILE A 469 -16.04 5.23 4.33
CA ILE A 469 -16.27 5.38 5.77
C ILE A 469 -16.01 6.83 6.20
N ASP A 470 -14.94 7.46 5.73
CA ASP A 470 -14.65 8.87 6.04
C ASP A 470 -15.79 9.79 5.58
N ALA A 471 -16.35 9.55 4.38
CA ALA A 471 -17.51 10.29 3.89
C ALA A 471 -18.78 10.05 4.73
N MET A 472 -19.03 8.82 5.19
CA MET A 472 -20.11 8.52 6.11
C MET A 472 -19.94 9.28 7.44
N MET A 473 -18.73 9.33 7.99
CA MET A 473 -18.41 10.09 9.20
C MET A 473 -18.66 11.58 9.01
N ILE A 474 -18.21 12.17 7.89
CA ILE A 474 -18.49 13.57 7.51
C ILE A 474 -20.00 13.86 7.47
N CYS A 475 -20.78 12.89 7.00
CA CYS A 475 -22.23 13.01 6.88
C CYS A 475 -23.01 12.69 8.16
N GLY A 476 -22.32 12.39 9.28
CA GLY A 476 -22.94 12.01 10.56
C GLY A 476 -23.65 10.65 10.51
N MET A 477 -23.24 9.76 9.61
CA MET A 477 -23.76 8.39 9.46
C MET A 477 -22.93 7.43 10.32
N HIS A 478 -22.80 7.72 11.63
CA HIS A 478 -21.86 7.07 12.53
C HIS A 478 -22.15 5.58 12.73
N GLU A 479 -23.41 5.22 12.87
CA GLU A 479 -23.85 3.84 13.04
C GLU A 479 -23.55 3.02 11.77
N GLN A 480 -23.94 3.53 10.62
CA GLN A 480 -23.69 2.88 9.33
C GLN A 480 -22.18 2.76 9.03
N ALA A 481 -21.39 3.79 9.38
CA ALA A 481 -19.94 3.74 9.24
C ALA A 481 -19.31 2.64 10.10
N ARG A 482 -19.79 2.48 11.35
CA ARG A 482 -19.35 1.42 12.26
C ARG A 482 -19.75 0.04 11.75
N GLU A 483 -21.01 -0.13 11.36
CA GLU A 483 -21.52 -1.39 10.77
C GLU A 483 -20.70 -1.77 9.53
N TYR A 484 -20.48 -0.81 8.62
CA TYR A 484 -19.72 -1.07 7.40
C TYR A 484 -18.26 -1.48 7.70
N LEU A 485 -17.59 -0.83 8.67
CA LEU A 485 -16.24 -1.19 9.09
C LEU A 485 -16.20 -2.62 9.66
N VAL A 486 -17.14 -2.94 10.54
CA VAL A 486 -17.23 -4.27 11.18
C VAL A 486 -17.55 -5.35 10.14
N ASP A 487 -18.45 -5.11 9.22
CA ASP A 487 -18.80 -6.08 8.19
C ASP A 487 -17.64 -6.31 7.23
N TYR A 488 -16.98 -5.25 6.78
CA TYR A 488 -15.93 -5.34 5.77
C TYR A 488 -14.61 -5.86 6.35
N TRP A 489 -13.99 -5.16 7.31
CA TRP A 489 -12.72 -5.61 7.89
C TRP A 489 -12.91 -6.78 8.87
N GLY A 490 -13.98 -6.80 9.64
CA GLY A 490 -14.35 -7.97 10.43
C GLY A 490 -14.65 -9.19 9.56
N GLY A 491 -15.15 -8.99 8.34
CA GLY A 491 -15.28 -10.03 7.31
C GLY A 491 -13.96 -10.71 6.98
N MET A 492 -12.88 -9.94 6.75
CA MET A 492 -11.54 -10.49 6.55
C MET A 492 -11.04 -11.25 7.79
N VAL A 493 -11.25 -10.70 8.99
CA VAL A 493 -10.89 -11.38 10.26
C VAL A 493 -11.61 -12.73 10.37
N ARG A 494 -12.92 -12.76 10.11
CA ARG A 494 -13.73 -14.01 10.14
C ARG A 494 -13.28 -15.04 9.09
N LYS A 495 -12.67 -14.59 7.99
CA LYS A 495 -12.05 -15.45 6.95
C LYS A 495 -10.59 -15.81 7.28
N GLY A 496 -10.07 -15.44 8.46
CA GLY A 496 -8.78 -15.86 8.99
C GLY A 496 -7.62 -14.90 8.72
N ALA A 497 -7.90 -13.63 8.38
CA ALA A 497 -6.87 -12.62 8.23
C ALA A 497 -6.17 -12.34 9.57
N ASP A 498 -4.85 -12.41 9.59
CA ASP A 498 -3.98 -11.94 10.67
C ASP A 498 -3.23 -10.66 10.29
N THR A 499 -3.27 -10.30 9.01
CA THR A 499 -3.01 -8.99 8.42
C THR A 499 -4.07 -8.70 7.35
N PHE A 500 -4.37 -7.42 7.07
CA PHE A 500 -5.39 -7.05 6.10
C PHE A 500 -4.86 -7.04 4.66
N TRP A 501 -5.74 -7.43 3.74
CA TRP A 501 -5.44 -7.77 2.37
C TRP A 501 -5.48 -6.57 1.43
N GLU A 502 -4.78 -6.67 0.31
CA GLU A 502 -4.75 -5.70 -0.78
C GLU A 502 -6.13 -5.51 -1.43
N CYS A 503 -6.79 -6.63 -1.72
CA CYS A 503 -8.10 -6.70 -2.35
C CYS A 503 -9.02 -7.56 -1.52
N TYR A 504 -10.27 -7.17 -1.39
CA TYR A 504 -11.29 -7.94 -0.71
C TYR A 504 -12.68 -7.56 -1.22
N ASP A 505 -13.43 -8.57 -1.64
CA ASP A 505 -14.87 -8.50 -1.90
C ASP A 505 -15.53 -9.58 -1.03
N PRO A 506 -16.52 -9.23 -0.18
CA PRO A 506 -17.22 -10.21 0.65
C PRO A 506 -17.81 -11.39 -0.12
N ASP A 507 -18.21 -11.17 -1.37
CA ASP A 507 -18.91 -12.11 -2.23
C ASP A 507 -18.00 -12.84 -3.24
N ASP A 508 -16.71 -12.44 -3.35
CA ASP A 508 -15.74 -13.05 -4.27
C ASP A 508 -14.38 -13.27 -3.60
N ASP A 509 -14.20 -14.46 -3.03
CA ASP A 509 -12.94 -14.88 -2.41
C ASP A 509 -11.77 -14.97 -3.40
N MET A 510 -12.05 -15.01 -4.72
CA MET A 510 -11.03 -15.15 -5.76
C MET A 510 -10.70 -13.82 -6.45
N LEU A 511 -11.24 -12.71 -5.95
CA LEU A 511 -10.98 -11.38 -6.51
C LEU A 511 -9.47 -11.11 -6.64
N THR A 512 -9.05 -10.76 -7.85
CA THR A 512 -7.67 -10.34 -8.13
C THR A 512 -7.60 -9.43 -9.35
N PRO A 513 -6.90 -8.29 -9.29
CA PRO A 513 -6.61 -7.47 -10.46
C PRO A 513 -5.46 -8.04 -11.32
N TYR A 514 -4.82 -9.14 -10.91
CA TYR A 514 -3.58 -9.66 -11.49
C TYR A 514 -3.76 -10.95 -12.30
N SER A 515 -5.00 -11.39 -12.56
CA SER A 515 -5.35 -12.65 -13.25
C SER A 515 -4.90 -13.93 -12.53
N PHE A 516 -4.26 -13.80 -11.36
CA PHE A 516 -3.74 -14.92 -10.57
C PHE A 516 -3.70 -14.53 -9.09
N PHE A 517 -4.63 -15.05 -8.27
CA PHE A 517 -4.82 -14.60 -6.90
C PHE A 517 -3.60 -14.76 -5.97
N PRO A 518 -2.65 -15.72 -6.15
CA PRO A 518 -1.45 -15.75 -5.34
C PRO A 518 -0.57 -14.50 -5.44
N LEU A 519 -0.78 -13.67 -6.47
CA LEU A 519 -0.13 -12.36 -6.59
C LEU A 519 -0.69 -11.29 -5.63
N ASN A 520 -1.92 -11.45 -5.15
CA ASN A 520 -2.46 -10.51 -4.16
C ASN A 520 -1.59 -10.53 -2.90
N SER A 521 -1.40 -9.38 -2.29
CA SER A 521 -0.76 -9.29 -0.98
C SER A 521 -1.81 -9.52 0.11
N ALA A 522 -1.57 -10.46 1.03
CA ALA A 522 -2.41 -10.65 2.20
C ALA A 522 -1.94 -9.82 3.41
N CYS A 523 -0.91 -9.00 3.21
CA CYS A 523 -0.51 -7.90 4.08
C CYS A 523 -0.30 -6.67 3.22
N HIS A 524 -1.24 -5.71 3.25
CA HIS A 524 -1.16 -4.51 2.43
C HIS A 524 -1.56 -3.27 3.21
N ALA A 525 -0.67 -2.30 3.23
CA ALA A 525 -0.75 -1.17 4.15
C ALA A 525 -1.95 -0.25 3.97
N TRP A 526 -2.47 -0.07 2.76
CA TRP A 526 -3.68 0.75 2.58
C TRP A 526 -4.92 0.19 3.29
N SER A 527 -4.84 -1.07 3.76
CA SER A 527 -5.90 -1.74 4.53
C SER A 527 -5.81 -1.51 6.04
N CYS A 528 -4.77 -0.84 6.55
CA CYS A 528 -4.55 -0.60 7.98
C CYS A 528 -5.40 0.53 8.58
N THR A 529 -6.38 1.05 7.85
CA THR A 529 -7.12 2.25 8.24
C THR A 529 -8.22 2.08 9.29
N PRO A 530 -8.68 0.87 9.68
CA PRO A 530 -9.49 0.74 10.88
C PRO A 530 -8.86 1.39 12.11
N THR A 531 -7.54 1.26 12.32
CA THR A 531 -6.80 1.93 13.41
C THR A 531 -7.04 3.43 13.43
N TYR A 532 -7.05 4.09 12.27
CA TYR A 532 -7.37 5.52 12.17
C TYR A 532 -8.80 5.83 12.66
N PHE A 533 -9.81 5.11 12.18
CA PHE A 533 -11.20 5.38 12.54
C PHE A 533 -11.47 5.09 14.01
N ILE A 534 -10.99 3.95 14.50
CA ILE A 534 -11.15 3.51 15.89
C ILE A 534 -10.46 4.50 16.85
N GLY A 535 -9.28 5.00 16.51
CA GLY A 535 -8.53 5.95 17.33
C GLY A 535 -9.06 7.38 17.23
N LYS A 536 -9.52 7.81 16.07
CA LYS A 536 -10.05 9.17 15.85
C LYS A 536 -11.44 9.38 16.42
N TYR A 537 -12.28 8.34 16.40
CA TYR A 537 -13.68 8.40 16.80
C TYR A 537 -14.02 7.32 17.85
N PRO A 538 -13.36 7.35 19.03
CA PRO A 538 -13.56 6.31 20.04
C PRO A 538 -15.01 6.24 20.55
N GLU A 539 -15.75 7.36 20.52
CA GLU A 539 -17.17 7.41 20.88
C GLU A 539 -18.09 6.65 19.93
N VAL A 540 -17.65 6.41 18.69
CA VAL A 540 -18.38 5.65 17.66
C VAL A 540 -17.95 4.19 17.63
N PHE A 541 -16.65 3.94 17.64
CA PHE A 541 -16.11 2.60 17.39
C PHE A 541 -15.77 1.81 18.66
N GLN A 542 -15.40 2.47 19.77
CA GLN A 542 -14.95 1.78 20.98
C GLN A 542 -16.04 1.69 22.08
N LYS A 543 -17.31 1.97 21.75
CA LYS A 543 -18.44 1.88 22.70
C LYS A 543 -19.44 0.81 22.30
#